data_14029a23a8699f8c43470c30a1049120
#
_entry.id   14029a23a8699f8c43470c30a1049120
#
_cell.length_a   1.000
_cell.length_b   1.000
_cell.length_c   1.000
_cell.angle_alpha   90.00
_cell.angle_beta   90.00
_cell.angle_gamma   90.00
#
_symmetry.space_group_name_H-M   'P 1'
#
loop_
_entity.id
_entity.type
_entity.pdbx_description
1 polymer ?
#
loop_
_entity_poly.entity_id
_entity_poly.type
_entity_poly.pdbx_seq_one_letter_code
_entity_poly.pdbx_strand_id
1 'polypeptide(L)'
;MKIMIVEDDRIQATSLKLKLRQLGLDDVILAENGFAALELCNKVGIDLMFCDIRMPQMDGISLLSQLSLQAPKLGVVILSAVEDTILELTHNMCSLAGFAYVDRLPKPYEVEDLQRVVEGFQKQTEPETSHKPAITLTCDEIEQAFLHDHIFNYYQPQFDFRSGAMVGVEALVRYEHPTHGMLSPAVFLPLIEQCGLHEKLFLPYRIRKVGLCAGQYWC
;
A
#
# COMPACT_ATOMS: atom_id res chain seq x y z
N MET A 1 15.79 5.06 13.72
CA MET A 1 14.60 5.17 12.84
C MET A 1 14.55 6.58 12.30
N LYS A 2 14.63 6.72 10.98
CA LYS A 2 14.60 8.01 10.27
C LYS A 2 13.21 8.31 9.78
N ILE A 3 12.65 9.43 10.22
CA ILE A 3 11.27 9.82 9.92
C ILE A 3 11.26 10.99 8.94
N MET A 4 10.35 10.97 7.99
CA MET A 4 10.05 12.11 7.13
C MET A 4 8.65 12.63 7.41
N ILE A 5 8.50 13.94 7.49
CA ILE A 5 7.21 14.62 7.52
C ILE A 5 7.08 15.38 6.21
N VAL A 6 6.00 15.10 5.47
CA VAL A 6 5.65 15.78 4.22
C VAL A 6 4.39 16.59 4.47
N GLU A 7 4.55 17.89 4.60
CA GLU A 7 3.49 18.83 5.03
C GLU A 7 3.87 20.23 4.53
N ASP A 8 2.99 20.91 3.83
CA ASP A 8 3.22 22.25 3.28
C ASP A 8 3.00 23.36 4.32
N ASP A 9 2.18 23.10 5.33
CA ASP A 9 2.02 24.02 6.46
C ASP A 9 3.17 23.84 7.48
N ARG A 10 4.04 24.85 7.52
CA ARG A 10 5.22 24.85 8.43
C ARG A 10 4.85 24.76 9.90
N ILE A 11 3.67 25.27 10.31
CA ILE A 11 3.24 25.23 11.71
C ILE A 11 2.84 23.80 12.05
N GLN A 12 2.06 23.14 11.18
CA GLN A 12 1.68 21.74 11.36
C GLN A 12 2.90 20.81 11.31
N ALA A 13 3.80 20.98 10.35
CA ALA A 13 5.04 20.22 10.25
C ALA A 13 5.90 20.36 11.51
N THR A 14 6.05 21.58 12.02
CA THR A 14 6.82 21.83 13.25
C THR A 14 6.14 21.25 14.49
N SER A 15 4.84 21.38 14.60
CA SER A 15 4.03 20.79 15.68
C SER A 15 4.19 19.27 15.72
N LEU A 16 4.05 18.60 14.57
CA LEU A 16 4.24 17.16 14.48
C LEU A 16 5.67 16.76 14.86
N LYS A 17 6.67 17.47 14.36
CA LYS A 17 8.06 17.23 14.73
C LYS A 17 8.31 17.34 16.24
N LEU A 18 7.70 18.33 16.90
CA LEU A 18 7.83 18.50 18.36
C LEU A 18 7.14 17.36 19.12
N LYS A 19 5.95 16.93 18.68
CA LYS A 19 5.24 15.79 19.28
C LYS A 19 6.04 14.49 19.10
N LEU A 20 6.68 14.24 17.95
CA LEU A 20 7.54 13.08 17.72
C LEU A 20 8.79 13.12 18.63
N ARG A 21 9.38 14.30 18.86
CA ARG A 21 10.48 14.46 19.81
C ARG A 21 10.10 14.14 21.26
N GLN A 22 8.88 14.41 21.67
CA GLN A 22 8.38 14.01 23.00
C GLN A 22 8.38 12.49 23.17
N LEU A 23 8.28 11.73 22.06
CA LEU A 23 8.39 10.28 22.02
C LEU A 23 9.83 9.78 21.87
N GLY A 24 10.83 10.67 21.93
CA GLY A 24 12.25 10.32 21.77
C GLY A 24 12.69 10.11 20.32
N LEU A 25 11.90 10.60 19.34
CA LEU A 25 12.16 10.44 17.91
C LEU A 25 12.74 11.74 17.35
N ASP A 26 14.08 11.84 17.34
CA ASP A 26 14.80 13.07 16.99
C ASP A 26 15.23 13.14 15.51
N ASP A 27 15.41 11.98 14.84
CA ASP A 27 15.86 11.93 13.44
C ASP A 27 14.69 12.17 12.48
N VAL A 28 14.25 13.44 12.43
CA VAL A 28 13.07 13.88 11.67
C VAL A 28 13.45 14.89 10.60
N ILE A 29 13.21 14.54 9.33
CA ILE A 29 13.40 15.39 8.15
C ILE A 29 12.05 15.97 7.73
N LEU A 30 12.05 17.23 7.27
CA LEU A 30 10.85 17.91 6.77
C LEU A 30 10.94 18.06 5.25
N ALA A 31 9.84 17.80 4.55
CA ALA A 31 9.63 18.10 3.14
C ALA A 31 8.36 18.96 3.00
N GLU A 32 8.44 20.03 2.25
CA GLU A 32 7.34 21.01 2.11
C GLU A 32 6.35 20.68 0.99
N ASN A 33 6.61 19.65 0.20
CA ASN A 33 5.75 19.14 -0.86
C ASN A 33 6.23 17.76 -1.34
N GLY A 34 5.44 17.12 -2.22
CA GLY A 34 5.77 15.79 -2.75
C GLY A 34 7.06 15.74 -3.56
N PHE A 35 7.43 16.80 -4.30
CA PHE A 35 8.68 16.82 -5.07
C PHE A 35 9.91 16.82 -4.16
N ALA A 36 9.91 17.66 -3.12
CA ALA A 36 10.97 17.68 -2.12
C ALA A 36 11.09 16.33 -1.41
N ALA A 37 9.96 15.70 -1.10
CA ALA A 37 9.94 14.37 -0.49
C ALA A 37 10.55 13.30 -1.40
N LEU A 38 10.20 13.25 -2.68
CA LEU A 38 10.80 12.33 -3.66
C LEU A 38 12.32 12.50 -3.77
N GLU A 39 12.79 13.75 -3.85
CA GLU A 39 14.21 14.05 -3.94
C GLU A 39 14.96 13.58 -2.68
N LEU A 40 14.38 13.77 -1.51
CA LEU A 40 14.96 13.32 -0.24
C LEU A 40 14.96 11.80 -0.11
N CYS A 41 13.88 11.11 -0.51
CA CYS A 41 13.81 9.65 -0.50
C CYS A 41 14.90 9.00 -1.37
N ASN A 42 15.25 9.65 -2.49
CA ASN A 42 16.32 9.17 -3.37
C ASN A 42 17.73 9.36 -2.78
N LYS A 43 17.89 10.28 -1.84
CA LYS A 43 19.19 10.61 -1.23
C LYS A 43 19.41 9.92 0.11
N VAL A 44 18.34 9.68 0.85
CA VAL A 44 18.40 9.21 2.24
C VAL A 44 17.36 8.11 2.44
N GLY A 45 17.78 7.01 3.07
CA GLY A 45 16.83 5.97 3.48
C GLY A 45 15.87 6.50 4.54
N ILE A 46 14.58 6.42 4.26
CA ILE A 46 13.51 6.80 5.20
C ILE A 46 12.82 5.52 5.65
N ASP A 47 12.62 5.38 6.97
CA ASP A 47 11.95 4.23 7.54
C ASP A 47 10.43 4.47 7.62
N LEU A 48 10.01 5.66 8.08
CA LEU A 48 8.61 6.00 8.28
C LEU A 48 8.32 7.42 7.74
N MET A 49 7.26 7.55 6.96
CA MET A 49 6.81 8.82 6.38
C MET A 49 5.44 9.20 6.92
N PHE A 50 5.31 10.39 7.47
CA PHE A 50 4.03 11.06 7.74
C PHE A 50 3.74 11.97 6.55
N CYS A 51 2.67 11.71 5.82
CA CYS A 51 2.36 12.41 4.57
C CYS A 51 0.96 13.04 4.61
N ASP A 52 0.89 14.36 4.47
CA ASP A 52 -0.40 15.01 4.20
C ASP A 52 -0.89 14.67 2.79
N ILE A 53 -2.19 14.51 2.65
CA ILE A 53 -2.82 14.26 1.34
C ILE A 53 -2.87 15.54 0.52
N ARG A 54 -3.24 16.66 1.15
CA ARG A 54 -3.50 17.92 0.42
C ARG A 54 -2.35 18.88 0.49
N MET A 55 -1.52 18.85 -0.53
CA MET A 55 -0.39 19.75 -0.69
C MET A 55 -0.38 20.37 -2.09
N PRO A 56 0.14 21.61 -2.25
CA PRO A 56 0.31 22.22 -3.56
C PRO A 56 1.39 21.50 -4.39
N GLN A 57 1.34 21.67 -5.71
CA GLN A 57 2.28 21.14 -6.71
C GLN A 57 2.16 19.62 -6.88
N MET A 58 2.50 18.81 -5.88
CA MET A 58 2.35 17.37 -5.86
C MET A 58 1.66 16.97 -4.56
N ASP A 59 0.45 16.44 -4.68
CA ASP A 59 -0.33 15.93 -3.57
C ASP A 59 0.24 14.62 -2.99
N GLY A 60 -0.21 14.25 -1.79
CA GLY A 60 0.27 13.05 -1.11
C GLY A 60 -0.07 11.77 -1.86
N ILE A 61 -1.20 11.70 -2.56
CA ILE A 61 -1.61 10.52 -3.33
C ILE A 61 -0.66 10.29 -4.49
N SER A 62 -0.35 11.33 -5.24
CA SER A 62 0.61 11.31 -6.36
C SER A 62 2.01 10.93 -5.89
N LEU A 63 2.45 11.48 -4.75
CA LEU A 63 3.72 11.13 -4.12
C LEU A 63 3.78 9.64 -3.77
N LEU A 64 2.80 9.14 -3.03
CA LEU A 64 2.76 7.75 -2.56
C LEU A 64 2.65 6.77 -3.72
N SER A 65 1.91 7.11 -4.78
CA SER A 65 1.85 6.31 -6.02
C SER A 65 3.22 6.15 -6.67
N GLN A 66 4.04 7.19 -6.72
CA GLN A 66 5.40 7.10 -7.28
C GLN A 66 6.36 6.34 -6.36
N LEU A 67 6.27 6.54 -5.04
CA LEU A 67 7.12 5.85 -4.07
C LEU A 67 6.83 4.35 -3.95
N SER A 68 5.61 3.91 -4.20
CA SER A 68 5.23 2.51 -4.13
C SER A 68 6.07 1.60 -5.04
N LEU A 69 6.52 2.12 -6.17
CA LEU A 69 7.38 1.41 -7.12
C LEU A 69 8.86 1.40 -6.71
N GLN A 70 9.27 2.28 -5.81
CA GLN A 70 10.69 2.54 -5.52
C GLN A 70 11.09 2.20 -4.08
N ALA A 71 10.15 2.21 -3.14
CA ALA A 71 10.44 2.12 -1.71
C ALA A 71 9.52 1.12 -0.96
N PRO A 72 9.58 -0.19 -1.27
CA PRO A 72 8.69 -1.18 -0.65
C PRO A 72 8.92 -1.39 0.86
N LYS A 73 10.03 -0.91 1.40
CA LYS A 73 10.35 -0.98 2.85
C LYS A 73 9.89 0.24 3.63
N LEU A 74 9.33 1.25 2.96
CA LEU A 74 8.86 2.47 3.60
C LEU A 74 7.56 2.21 4.37
N GLY A 75 7.50 2.66 5.62
CA GLY A 75 6.24 2.80 6.33
C GLY A 75 5.58 4.14 5.99
N VAL A 76 4.27 4.15 5.83
CA VAL A 76 3.50 5.35 5.47
C VAL A 76 2.38 5.58 6.46
N VAL A 77 2.30 6.80 6.98
CA VAL A 77 1.19 7.30 7.80
C VAL A 77 0.53 8.45 7.07
N ILE A 78 -0.70 8.26 6.70
CA ILE A 78 -1.47 9.24 5.93
C ILE A 78 -2.10 10.23 6.90
N LEU A 79 -1.75 11.50 6.78
CA LEU A 79 -2.34 12.60 7.54
C LEU A 79 -3.47 13.24 6.73
N SER A 80 -4.63 13.43 7.31
CA SER A 80 -5.70 14.13 6.59
C SER A 80 -6.70 14.81 7.52
N ALA A 81 -7.13 16.00 7.10
CA ALA A 81 -8.30 16.71 7.65
C ALA A 81 -9.57 16.41 6.83
N VAL A 82 -9.52 15.51 5.86
CA VAL A 82 -10.62 15.18 4.92
C VAL A 82 -11.47 14.07 5.48
N GLU A 83 -12.73 14.02 5.01
CA GLU A 83 -13.71 12.98 5.32
C GLU A 83 -13.13 11.56 5.20
N ASP A 84 -13.57 10.68 6.07
CA ASP A 84 -13.09 9.30 6.22
C ASP A 84 -12.96 8.52 4.91
N THR A 85 -13.81 8.79 3.92
CA THR A 85 -13.84 8.07 2.64
C THR A 85 -12.56 8.22 1.81
N ILE A 86 -12.00 9.44 1.68
CA ILE A 86 -10.76 9.66 0.90
C ILE A 86 -9.57 9.07 1.64
N LEU A 87 -9.55 9.22 2.95
CA LEU A 87 -8.52 8.66 3.81
C LEU A 87 -8.50 7.12 3.72
N GLU A 88 -9.68 6.51 3.71
CA GLU A 88 -9.85 5.06 3.59
C GLU A 88 -9.43 4.53 2.21
N LEU A 89 -9.83 5.19 1.13
CA LEU A 89 -9.40 4.85 -0.23
C LEU A 89 -7.88 4.96 -0.39
N THR A 90 -7.28 6.02 0.11
CA THR A 90 -5.83 6.23 0.04
C THR A 90 -5.08 5.17 0.86
N HIS A 91 -5.56 4.85 2.06
CA HIS A 91 -5.01 3.78 2.90
C HIS A 91 -5.05 2.42 2.16
N ASN A 92 -6.20 2.06 1.57
CA ASN A 92 -6.35 0.82 0.82
C ASN A 92 -5.42 0.77 -0.41
N MET A 93 -5.29 1.88 -1.15
CA MET A 93 -4.36 2.01 -2.26
C MET A 93 -2.91 1.78 -1.81
N CYS A 94 -2.47 2.41 -0.73
CA CYS A 94 -1.12 2.24 -0.18
C CYS A 94 -0.87 0.80 0.32
N SER A 95 -1.86 0.19 0.96
CA SER A 95 -1.76 -1.19 1.46
C SER A 95 -1.60 -2.20 0.30
N LEU A 96 -2.31 -1.97 -0.81
CA LEU A 96 -2.17 -2.78 -2.03
C LEU A 96 -0.86 -2.49 -2.78
N ALA A 97 -0.31 -1.31 -2.63
CA ALA A 97 0.94 -0.87 -3.26
C ALA A 97 2.21 -1.51 -2.67
N GLY A 98 2.10 -2.22 -1.54
CA GLY A 98 3.16 -3.03 -0.96
C GLY A 98 4.14 -2.28 -0.06
N PHE A 99 3.75 -1.16 0.53
CA PHE A 99 4.52 -0.51 1.59
C PHE A 99 4.66 -1.43 2.82
N ALA A 100 5.78 -1.32 3.53
CA ALA A 100 6.06 -2.15 4.71
C ALA A 100 5.08 -1.95 5.86
N TYR A 101 4.51 -0.77 5.95
CA TYR A 101 3.49 -0.40 6.93
C TYR A 101 2.60 0.69 6.34
N VAL A 102 1.31 0.62 6.59
CA VAL A 102 0.37 1.68 6.22
C VAL A 102 -0.59 1.92 7.37
N ASP A 103 -0.69 3.16 7.81
CA ASP A 103 -1.69 3.58 8.79
C ASP A 103 -2.23 4.97 8.41
N ARG A 104 -3.28 5.39 9.08
CA ARG A 104 -3.96 6.68 8.88
C ARG A 104 -4.08 7.42 10.20
N LEU A 105 -3.95 8.73 10.11
CA LEU A 105 -4.03 9.60 11.28
C LEU A 105 -4.87 10.84 10.92
N PRO A 106 -6.15 10.86 11.31
CA PRO A 106 -7.00 12.02 11.06
C PRO A 106 -6.54 13.21 11.90
N LYS A 107 -6.56 14.40 11.30
CA LYS A 107 -6.29 15.68 11.99
C LYS A 107 -7.58 16.18 12.66
N PRO A 108 -7.54 16.70 13.92
CA PRO A 108 -6.38 16.83 14.78
C PRO A 108 -6.00 15.51 15.47
N TYR A 109 -4.71 15.33 15.79
CA TYR A 109 -4.17 14.16 16.48
C TYR A 109 -3.31 14.59 17.68
N GLU A 110 -3.24 13.73 18.69
CA GLU A 110 -2.45 13.94 19.90
C GLU A 110 -1.20 13.06 19.94
N VAL A 111 -0.38 13.20 20.99
CA VAL A 111 0.87 12.44 21.12
C VAL A 111 0.63 10.95 21.26
N GLU A 112 -0.46 10.58 21.92
CA GLU A 112 -0.89 9.18 22.11
C GLU A 112 -1.23 8.49 20.77
N ASP A 113 -1.82 9.22 19.84
CA ASP A 113 -2.13 8.70 18.50
C ASP A 113 -0.83 8.43 17.73
N LEU A 114 0.14 9.34 17.83
CA LEU A 114 1.46 9.18 17.23
C LEU A 114 2.21 8.00 17.83
N GLN A 115 2.13 7.83 19.15
CA GLN A 115 2.75 6.71 19.85
C GLN A 115 2.18 5.38 19.33
N ARG A 116 0.86 5.26 19.23
CA ARG A 116 0.17 4.08 18.70
C ARG A 116 0.67 3.72 17.30
N VAL A 117 0.76 4.69 16.41
CA VAL A 117 1.20 4.51 15.03
C VAL A 117 2.67 4.07 14.97
N VAL A 118 3.54 4.72 15.73
CA VAL A 118 4.98 4.40 15.78
C VAL A 118 5.21 3.00 16.34
N GLU A 119 4.51 2.64 17.43
CA GLU A 119 4.57 1.28 17.98
C GLU A 119 4.04 0.24 17.00
N GLY A 120 2.99 0.54 16.26
CA GLY A 120 2.46 -0.30 15.20
C GLY A 120 3.49 -0.57 14.10
N PHE A 121 4.16 0.48 13.63
CA PHE A 121 5.25 0.38 12.66
C PHE A 121 6.42 -0.45 13.21
N GLN A 122 6.89 -0.17 14.43
CA GLN A 122 7.99 -0.90 15.05
C GLN A 122 7.68 -2.40 15.19
N LYS A 123 6.49 -2.74 15.67
CA LYS A 123 6.04 -4.14 15.79
C LYS A 123 5.98 -4.87 14.45
N GLN A 124 5.61 -4.17 13.37
CA GLN A 124 5.51 -4.77 12.05
C GLN A 124 6.87 -4.86 11.34
N THR A 125 7.82 -3.97 11.68
CA THR A 125 9.16 -3.90 11.07
C THR A 125 10.27 -4.50 11.93
N GLU A 126 10.03 -4.76 13.22
CA GLU A 126 10.93 -5.60 14.00
C GLU A 126 11.04 -6.95 13.28
N PRO A 127 12.28 -7.48 13.10
CA PRO A 127 12.42 -8.83 12.62
C PRO A 127 11.71 -9.73 13.63
N GLU A 128 10.46 -10.08 13.31
CA GLU A 128 9.73 -11.05 14.09
C GLU A 128 10.60 -12.29 14.22
N THR A 129 11.09 -12.56 15.45
CA THR A 129 11.49 -13.91 15.87
C THR A 129 10.28 -14.85 15.98
N SER A 130 9.12 -14.40 15.53
CA SER A 130 7.97 -15.22 15.22
C SER A 130 7.86 -15.32 13.71
N HIS A 131 8.44 -16.37 13.17
CA HIS A 131 8.13 -16.86 11.84
C HIS A 131 6.59 -16.91 11.65
N LYS A 132 5.97 -15.91 11.00
CA LYS A 132 5.04 -16.32 9.97
C LYS A 132 5.92 -17.07 8.98
N PRO A 133 5.74 -18.37 8.78
CA PRO A 133 6.56 -19.10 7.83
C PRO A 133 6.43 -18.33 6.52
N ALA A 134 7.55 -17.90 5.96
CA ALA A 134 7.55 -17.37 4.61
C ALA A 134 6.76 -18.39 3.81
N ILE A 135 5.64 -17.97 3.19
CA ILE A 135 4.79 -18.88 2.44
C ILE A 135 5.68 -19.41 1.33
N THR A 136 6.24 -20.61 1.55
CA THR A 136 7.09 -21.27 0.59
C THR A 136 6.18 -22.11 -0.27
N LEU A 137 5.73 -21.53 -1.37
CA LEU A 137 4.96 -22.26 -2.38
C LEU A 137 5.90 -23.14 -3.20
N THR A 138 5.40 -24.27 -3.63
CA THR A 138 6.10 -25.19 -4.56
C THR A 138 5.49 -25.10 -5.96
N CYS A 139 6.23 -25.57 -6.97
CA CYS A 139 5.69 -25.65 -8.34
C CYS A 139 4.46 -26.56 -8.40
N ASP A 140 4.47 -27.66 -7.64
CA ASP A 140 3.34 -28.59 -7.57
C ASP A 140 2.08 -27.92 -7.01
N GLU A 141 2.22 -27.09 -5.95
CA GLU A 141 1.09 -26.33 -5.40
C GLU A 141 0.52 -25.33 -6.41
N ILE A 142 1.38 -24.67 -7.18
CA ILE A 142 0.94 -23.77 -8.25
C ILE A 142 0.23 -24.55 -9.36
N GLU A 143 0.72 -25.71 -9.77
CA GLU A 143 0.05 -26.55 -10.76
C GLU A 143 -1.32 -27.02 -10.29
N GLN A 144 -1.41 -27.47 -9.04
CA GLN A 144 -2.68 -27.87 -8.43
C GLN A 144 -3.65 -26.67 -8.30
N ALA A 145 -3.13 -25.48 -7.99
CA ALA A 145 -3.93 -24.27 -7.93
C ALA A 145 -4.56 -23.90 -9.28
N PHE A 146 -3.85 -24.13 -10.38
CA PHE A 146 -4.41 -23.99 -11.72
C PHE A 146 -5.45 -25.07 -12.05
N LEU A 147 -5.19 -26.32 -11.67
CA LEU A 147 -6.11 -27.45 -11.91
C LEU A 147 -7.43 -27.30 -11.16
N HIS A 148 -7.39 -26.75 -9.97
CA HIS A 148 -8.57 -26.57 -9.10
C HIS A 148 -9.19 -25.18 -9.16
N ASP A 149 -8.81 -24.35 -10.13
CA ASP A 149 -9.29 -22.98 -10.29
C ASP A 149 -9.09 -22.10 -9.04
N HIS A 150 -8.05 -22.35 -8.25
CA HIS A 150 -7.69 -21.51 -7.12
C HIS A 150 -6.97 -20.24 -7.54
N ILE A 151 -6.35 -20.22 -8.74
CA ILE A 151 -5.81 -19.02 -9.39
C ILE A 151 -6.86 -18.56 -10.40
N PHE A 152 -7.31 -17.32 -10.26
CA PHE A 152 -8.39 -16.74 -11.05
C PHE A 152 -8.19 -15.23 -11.21
N ASN A 153 -8.95 -14.63 -12.13
CA ASN A 153 -8.91 -13.19 -12.38
C ASN A 153 -10.15 -12.50 -11.82
N TYR A 154 -9.93 -11.39 -11.10
CA TYR A 154 -10.93 -10.34 -10.94
C TYR A 154 -10.85 -9.41 -12.15
N TYR A 155 -11.99 -8.92 -12.57
CA TYR A 155 -12.07 -7.97 -13.67
C TYR A 155 -12.57 -6.64 -13.15
N GLN A 156 -11.73 -5.60 -13.28
CA GLN A 156 -12.07 -4.24 -12.92
C GLN A 156 -12.46 -3.46 -14.17
N PRO A 157 -13.72 -3.02 -14.31
CA PRO A 157 -14.14 -2.26 -15.46
C PRO A 157 -13.51 -0.85 -15.45
N GLN A 158 -13.07 -0.42 -16.62
CA GLN A 158 -12.56 0.93 -16.86
C GLN A 158 -13.61 1.72 -17.64
N PHE A 159 -13.93 2.91 -17.13
CA PHE A 159 -14.92 3.80 -17.73
C PHE A 159 -14.27 5.09 -18.23
N ASP A 160 -14.69 5.55 -19.40
CA ASP A 160 -14.36 6.90 -19.85
C ASP A 160 -15.10 7.92 -18.99
N PHE A 161 -14.35 8.82 -18.40
CA PHE A 161 -14.88 9.79 -17.43
C PHE A 161 -15.87 10.79 -18.07
N ARG A 162 -15.78 11.05 -19.38
CA ARG A 162 -16.61 12.04 -20.08
C ARG A 162 -17.92 11.44 -20.55
N SER A 163 -17.86 10.23 -21.09
CA SER A 163 -19.02 9.54 -21.69
C SER A 163 -19.72 8.58 -20.73
N GLY A 164 -19.05 8.17 -19.64
CA GLY A 164 -19.51 7.10 -18.75
C GLY A 164 -19.51 5.72 -19.41
N ALA A 165 -19.01 5.60 -20.62
CA ALA A 165 -18.95 4.34 -21.34
C ALA A 165 -17.82 3.44 -20.82
N MET A 166 -18.06 2.14 -20.72
CA MET A 166 -17.02 1.17 -20.42
C MET A 166 -16.07 1.04 -21.62
N VAL A 167 -14.78 1.36 -21.39
CA VAL A 167 -13.74 1.36 -22.43
C VAL A 167 -12.81 0.16 -22.34
N GLY A 168 -12.86 -0.59 -21.23
CA GLY A 168 -12.02 -1.76 -21.04
C GLY A 168 -12.27 -2.44 -19.71
N VAL A 169 -11.53 -3.51 -19.47
CA VAL A 169 -11.44 -4.20 -18.18
C VAL A 169 -9.97 -4.48 -17.87
N GLU A 170 -9.59 -4.30 -16.64
CA GLU A 170 -8.31 -4.76 -16.13
C GLU A 170 -8.47 -6.12 -15.47
N ALA A 171 -7.62 -7.08 -15.82
CA ALA A 171 -7.61 -8.40 -15.23
C ALA A 171 -6.58 -8.43 -14.09
N LEU A 172 -7.06 -8.67 -12.89
CA LEU A 172 -6.27 -8.70 -11.67
C LEU A 172 -6.22 -10.14 -11.14
N VAL A 173 -5.11 -10.83 -11.36
CA VAL A 173 -4.93 -12.22 -10.93
C VAL A 173 -4.95 -12.32 -9.39
N ARG A 174 -5.58 -13.38 -8.89
CA ARG A 174 -5.68 -13.72 -7.45
C ARG A 174 -5.44 -15.21 -7.27
N TYR A 175 -4.87 -15.56 -6.11
CA TYR A 175 -4.71 -16.95 -5.71
C TYR A 175 -5.36 -17.15 -4.33
N GLU A 176 -6.42 -17.95 -4.29
CA GLU A 176 -7.08 -18.38 -3.06
C GLU A 176 -6.44 -19.69 -2.59
N HIS A 177 -5.42 -19.56 -1.72
CA HIS A 177 -4.70 -20.73 -1.21
C HIS A 177 -5.52 -21.43 -0.13
N PRO A 178 -5.62 -22.79 -0.14
CA PRO A 178 -6.48 -23.54 0.79
C PRO A 178 -6.18 -23.30 2.27
N THR A 179 -4.92 -23.05 2.63
CA THR A 179 -4.50 -22.86 4.03
C THR A 179 -4.09 -21.42 4.36
N HIS A 180 -3.67 -20.64 3.37
CA HIS A 180 -3.13 -19.27 3.56
C HIS A 180 -4.14 -18.17 3.14
N GLY A 181 -5.32 -18.56 2.62
CA GLY A 181 -6.32 -17.61 2.15
C GLY A 181 -5.88 -16.88 0.87
N MET A 182 -6.31 -15.64 0.71
CA MET A 182 -6.03 -14.86 -0.49
C MET A 182 -4.58 -14.37 -0.51
N LEU A 183 -3.79 -14.85 -1.47
CA LEU A 183 -2.40 -14.46 -1.64
C LEU A 183 -2.27 -13.29 -2.63
N SER A 184 -1.35 -12.38 -2.30
CA SER A 184 -0.96 -11.29 -3.20
C SER A 184 -0.23 -11.82 -4.43
N PRO A 185 -0.43 -11.23 -5.63
CA PRO A 185 0.30 -11.57 -6.84
C PRO A 185 1.83 -11.58 -6.66
N ALA A 186 2.36 -10.67 -5.84
CA ALA A 186 3.78 -10.59 -5.54
C ALA A 186 4.35 -11.87 -4.89
N VAL A 187 3.52 -12.68 -4.22
CA VAL A 187 3.93 -13.93 -3.56
C VAL A 187 4.05 -15.09 -4.55
N PHE A 188 3.15 -15.19 -5.52
CA PHE A 188 3.07 -16.38 -6.38
C PHE A 188 3.47 -16.16 -7.84
N LEU A 189 3.40 -14.93 -8.38
CA LEU A 189 3.80 -14.66 -9.77
C LEU A 189 5.27 -14.98 -10.06
N PRO A 190 6.25 -14.62 -9.20
CA PRO A 190 7.64 -15.00 -9.44
C PRO A 190 7.85 -16.51 -9.51
N LEU A 191 7.08 -17.28 -8.72
CA LEU A 191 7.16 -18.73 -8.74
C LEU A 191 6.50 -19.32 -10.00
N ILE A 192 5.37 -18.76 -10.45
CA ILE A 192 4.77 -19.16 -11.74
C ILE A 192 5.76 -19.01 -12.88
N GLU A 193 6.54 -17.92 -12.89
CA GLU A 193 7.57 -17.66 -13.88
C GLU A 193 8.72 -18.68 -13.77
N GLN A 194 9.22 -18.93 -12.55
CA GLN A 194 10.27 -19.92 -12.30
C GLN A 194 9.87 -21.34 -12.70
N CYS A 195 8.60 -21.71 -12.51
CA CYS A 195 8.06 -23.03 -12.89
C CYS A 195 7.69 -23.12 -14.38
N GLY A 196 7.83 -22.05 -15.17
CA GLY A 196 7.49 -22.03 -16.59
C GLY A 196 5.99 -22.11 -16.88
N LEU A 197 5.16 -21.73 -15.91
CA LEU A 197 3.70 -21.84 -15.98
C LEU A 197 2.99 -20.53 -16.41
N HIS A 198 3.76 -19.53 -16.83
CA HIS A 198 3.23 -18.19 -17.18
C HIS A 198 2.19 -18.23 -18.30
N GLU A 199 2.29 -19.17 -19.25
CA GLU A 199 1.29 -19.32 -20.32
C GLU A 199 -0.09 -19.68 -19.78
N LYS A 200 -0.16 -20.38 -18.63
CA LYS A 200 -1.43 -20.75 -18.00
C LYS A 200 -2.20 -19.52 -17.49
N LEU A 201 -1.53 -18.38 -17.22
CA LEU A 201 -2.20 -17.13 -16.84
C LEU A 201 -3.04 -16.52 -17.96
N PHE A 202 -2.72 -16.82 -19.21
CA PHE A 202 -3.40 -16.27 -20.41
C PHE A 202 -4.46 -17.22 -20.99
N LEU A 203 -4.59 -18.43 -20.46
CA LEU A 203 -5.66 -19.32 -20.87
C LEU A 203 -7.00 -18.76 -20.39
N PRO A 204 -8.09 -18.95 -21.14
CA PRO A 204 -9.42 -18.45 -20.76
C PRO A 204 -9.91 -19.21 -19.53
N TYR A 205 -9.51 -18.73 -18.33
CA TYR A 205 -10.09 -19.24 -17.10
C TYR A 205 -11.57 -18.85 -17.01
N ARG A 206 -12.38 -19.77 -16.51
CA ARG A 206 -13.79 -19.50 -16.25
C ARG A 206 -13.92 -18.23 -15.42
N ILE A 207 -14.68 -17.28 -15.91
CA ILE A 207 -15.03 -16.04 -15.21
C ILE A 207 -15.75 -16.45 -13.92
N ARG A 208 -15.05 -16.49 -12.79
CA ARG A 208 -15.66 -16.86 -11.51
C ARG A 208 -16.44 -15.74 -10.84
N LYS A 209 -16.06 -14.50 -11.05
CA LYS A 209 -16.80 -13.33 -10.54
C LYS A 209 -16.55 -12.11 -11.43
N VAL A 210 -17.56 -11.65 -12.10
CA VAL A 210 -17.64 -10.25 -12.50
C VAL A 210 -18.16 -9.53 -11.26
N GLY A 211 -17.26 -8.92 -10.49
CA GLY A 211 -17.63 -8.01 -9.44
C GLY A 211 -18.09 -6.69 -10.06
N LEU A 212 -19.33 -6.62 -10.52
CA LEU A 212 -20.02 -5.36 -10.69
C LEU A 212 -20.26 -4.82 -9.27
N CYS A 213 -19.34 -4.04 -8.75
CA CYS A 213 -19.59 -3.22 -7.57
C CYS A 213 -20.50 -2.07 -8.00
N ALA A 214 -21.80 -2.32 -8.01
CA ALA A 214 -22.78 -1.25 -7.82
C ALA A 214 -22.62 -0.77 -6.37
N GLY A 215 -21.80 0.25 -6.17
CA GLY A 215 -21.92 1.19 -5.07
C GLY A 215 -21.83 0.68 -3.64
N GLN A 216 -20.97 -0.32 -3.30
CA GLN A 216 -20.57 -0.54 -1.89
C GLN A 216 -19.51 -1.65 -1.80
N TYR A 217 -18.32 -1.26 -1.31
CA TYR A 217 -17.26 -2.08 -0.71
C TYR A 217 -16.62 -3.20 -1.54
N TRP A 218 -15.35 -3.00 -1.81
CA TRP A 218 -14.40 -4.01 -2.23
C TRP A 218 -14.25 -5.07 -1.12
N CYS A 219 -14.58 -6.32 -1.40
CA CYS A 219 -14.10 -7.47 -0.62
C CYS A 219 -12.80 -7.99 -1.21
#